data_598f09a8e8b7441a1a9d3b3f0d351487
#
_entry.id   598f09a8e8b7441a1a9d3b3f0d351487
#
_cell.length_a   1.000
_cell.length_b   1.000
_cell.length_c   1.000
_cell.angle_alpha   90.00
_cell.angle_beta   90.00
_cell.angle_gamma   90.00
#
_symmetry.space_group_name_H-M   'P 1'
#
loop_
_entity.id
_entity.type
_entity.pdbx_description
1 polymer ?
#
loop_
_entity_poly.entity_id
_entity_poly.type
_entity_poly.pdbx_seq_one_letter_code
_entity_poly.pdbx_strand_id
1 'polypeptide(L)'
;MPGKKMHTGHSICGGGILGIGPLTILKNLEKDLQDEFGDPNLQIQHFFDCYAGTSTGSIITALLVSGISAQKSFRIFKNNAKNIFTKYPWYKRVKPKCPTYDHSYLFRVLKAYLGNSKMNALPYPTFIPTTRMNGKKAVEKVWDDRDDELLRFAVATSTAAPTYFDVIEKDGQSYCDGGLWANDATMVLESGMKLRFPESKLRVLVLNTGMSVPSKAYGNMSLIGWAKYLIDDWVARTGNSNCFEAMANLGKENFMRISPMIEEPIELDKVERLAEVIEIWETHYTEVKKDLLAFVKNEANKESESV
;
A
#
# COMPACT_ATOMS: atom_id res chain seq x y z
N MET A 1 29.72 9.55 21.06
CA MET A 1 28.46 8.79 21.02
C MET A 1 28.43 8.13 19.65
N PRO A 2 28.05 6.86 19.48
CA PRO A 2 27.88 6.31 18.14
C PRO A 2 26.79 7.14 17.46
N GLY A 3 27.07 7.63 16.23
CA GLY A 3 26.15 8.46 15.48
C GLY A 3 24.79 7.76 15.34
N LYS A 4 23.71 8.51 15.55
CA LYS A 4 22.35 7.97 15.42
C LYS A 4 22.21 7.33 14.02
N LYS A 5 22.04 6.03 13.98
CA LYS A 5 21.82 5.29 12.74
C LYS A 5 20.51 5.77 12.10
N MET A 6 20.51 6.01 10.80
CA MET A 6 19.31 6.27 10.03
C MET A 6 18.60 4.93 9.72
N HIS A 7 17.30 4.85 9.98
CA HIS A 7 16.46 3.73 9.52
C HIS A 7 15.44 4.21 8.52
N THR A 8 15.23 3.40 7.48
CA THR A 8 14.38 3.73 6.35
C THR A 8 13.10 2.89 6.35
N GLY A 9 11.98 3.53 6.09
CA GLY A 9 10.68 2.88 5.99
C GLY A 9 10.03 3.11 4.64
N HIS A 10 9.24 2.15 4.20
CA HIS A 10 8.48 2.24 2.96
C HIS A 10 7.00 1.97 3.21
N SER A 11 6.13 2.92 2.86
CA SER A 11 4.67 2.80 2.98
C SER A 11 3.99 2.82 1.63
N ILE A 12 3.04 1.92 1.40
CA ILE A 12 2.25 1.86 0.17
C ILE A 12 0.77 1.96 0.51
N CYS A 13 0.11 2.98 -0.04
CA CYS A 13 -1.31 3.24 0.20
C CYS A 13 -2.23 2.23 -0.48
N GLY A 14 -3.46 2.11 0.04
CA GLY A 14 -4.55 1.39 -0.60
C GLY A 14 -5.08 2.12 -1.84
N GLY A 15 -5.72 1.38 -2.74
CA GLY A 15 -6.27 1.99 -3.96
C GLY A 15 -6.72 1.02 -5.06
N GLY A 16 -7.03 -0.24 -4.74
CA GLY A 16 -7.52 -1.21 -5.72
C GLY A 16 -6.59 -1.39 -6.91
N ILE A 17 -7.08 -1.28 -8.13
CA ILE A 17 -6.28 -1.41 -9.37
C ILE A 17 -5.20 -0.33 -9.50
N LEU A 18 -5.39 0.82 -8.85
CA LEU A 18 -4.43 1.93 -8.88
C LEU A 18 -3.09 1.56 -8.23
N GLY A 19 -3.02 0.45 -7.46
CA GLY A 19 -1.77 -0.11 -6.94
C GLY A 19 -0.74 -0.48 -8.01
N ILE A 20 -1.14 -0.61 -9.28
CA ILE A 20 -0.19 -0.78 -10.39
C ILE A 20 0.72 0.44 -10.54
N GLY A 21 0.27 1.63 -10.13
CA GLY A 21 1.05 2.86 -10.15
C GLY A 21 2.29 2.80 -9.26
N PRO A 22 2.16 2.60 -7.94
CA PRO A 22 3.29 2.32 -7.06
C PRO A 22 4.24 1.23 -7.59
N LEU A 23 3.70 0.14 -8.14
CA LEU A 23 4.52 -0.90 -8.75
C LEU A 23 5.26 -0.42 -10.01
N THR A 24 4.71 0.52 -10.76
CA THR A 24 5.39 1.14 -11.91
C THR A 24 6.60 1.95 -11.44
N ILE A 25 6.47 2.75 -10.38
CA ILE A 25 7.59 3.44 -9.76
C ILE A 25 8.65 2.43 -9.28
N LEU A 26 8.23 1.44 -8.49
CA LEU A 26 9.17 0.48 -7.87
C LEU A 26 9.95 -0.34 -8.90
N LYS A 27 9.31 -0.80 -9.98
CA LYS A 27 10.00 -1.57 -11.02
C LYS A 27 11.04 -0.73 -11.76
N ASN A 28 10.73 0.55 -12.04
CA ASN A 28 11.64 1.45 -12.74
C ASN A 28 12.80 1.84 -11.81
N LEU A 29 12.50 2.16 -10.55
CA LEU A 29 13.50 2.45 -9.53
C LEU A 29 14.45 1.28 -9.31
N GLU A 30 13.91 0.04 -9.17
CA GLU A 30 14.72 -1.18 -9.02
C GLU A 30 15.65 -1.36 -10.23
N LYS A 31 15.15 -1.16 -11.45
CA LYS A 31 15.94 -1.24 -12.68
C LYS A 31 17.07 -0.20 -12.70
N ASP A 32 16.77 1.06 -12.38
CA ASP A 32 17.77 2.11 -12.38
C ASP A 32 18.86 1.88 -11.30
N LEU A 33 18.47 1.37 -10.12
CA LEU A 33 19.43 0.99 -9.09
C LEU A 33 20.30 -0.21 -9.52
N GLN A 34 19.71 -1.21 -10.18
CA GLN A 34 20.47 -2.33 -10.77
C GLN A 34 21.50 -1.87 -11.77
N ASP A 35 21.11 -0.95 -12.67
CA ASP A 35 22.01 -0.40 -13.70
C ASP A 35 23.12 0.45 -13.08
N GLU A 36 22.80 1.26 -12.06
CA GLU A 36 23.77 2.12 -11.38
C GLU A 36 24.79 1.32 -10.54
N PHE A 37 24.34 0.31 -9.81
CA PHE A 37 25.21 -0.52 -8.99
C PHE A 37 25.85 -1.69 -9.77
N GLY A 38 25.46 -1.92 -11.02
CA GLY A 38 25.95 -3.04 -11.84
C GLY A 38 25.54 -4.41 -11.30
N ASP A 39 24.50 -4.48 -10.46
CA ASP A 39 24.00 -5.72 -9.87
C ASP A 39 22.56 -6.03 -10.33
N PRO A 40 22.37 -6.95 -11.29
CA PRO A 40 21.05 -7.32 -11.78
C PRO A 40 20.17 -8.06 -10.76
N ASN A 41 20.74 -8.50 -9.64
CA ASN A 41 20.02 -9.19 -8.57
C ASN A 41 19.63 -8.25 -7.43
N LEU A 42 20.04 -6.99 -7.50
CA LEU A 42 19.64 -5.98 -6.53
C LEU A 42 18.12 -5.85 -6.52
N GLN A 43 17.53 -5.81 -5.34
CA GLN A 43 16.10 -5.68 -5.17
C GLN A 43 15.78 -4.48 -4.29
N ILE A 44 14.69 -3.79 -4.61
CA ILE A 44 14.31 -2.55 -3.92
C ILE A 44 14.13 -2.71 -2.43
N GLN A 45 13.71 -3.89 -1.96
CA GLN A 45 13.53 -4.16 -0.53
C GLN A 45 14.82 -4.12 0.28
N HIS A 46 15.98 -4.18 -0.33
CA HIS A 46 17.25 -4.04 0.39
C HIS A 46 17.55 -2.61 0.84
N PHE A 47 16.78 -1.63 0.36
CA PHE A 47 16.96 -0.21 0.70
C PHE A 47 16.11 0.26 1.88
N PHE A 48 15.26 -0.61 2.41
CA PHE A 48 14.35 -0.23 3.50
C PHE A 48 14.43 -1.22 4.66
N ASP A 49 14.39 -0.70 5.88
CA ASP A 49 14.44 -1.49 7.11
C ASP A 49 13.04 -1.92 7.60
N CYS A 50 11.99 -1.19 7.22
CA CYS A 50 10.61 -1.45 7.64
C CYS A 50 9.61 -1.18 6.52
N TYR A 51 8.47 -1.87 6.58
CA TYR A 51 7.44 -1.78 5.57
C TYR A 51 6.04 -1.61 6.17
N ALA A 52 5.19 -0.85 5.47
CA ALA A 52 3.74 -0.86 5.73
C ALA A 52 2.96 -0.83 4.42
N GLY A 53 1.76 -1.38 4.45
CA GLY A 53 0.87 -1.28 3.30
C GLY A 53 -0.55 -1.65 3.67
N THR A 54 -1.52 -0.93 3.09
CA THR A 54 -2.94 -1.16 3.30
C THR A 54 -3.60 -1.63 2.01
N SER A 55 -4.56 -2.56 2.13
CA SER A 55 -5.33 -3.02 0.97
C SER A 55 -4.41 -3.49 -0.17
N THR A 56 -4.53 -2.96 -1.38
CA THR A 56 -3.62 -3.26 -2.49
C THR A 56 -2.15 -2.99 -2.14
N GLY A 57 -1.88 -1.97 -1.32
CA GLY A 57 -0.53 -1.69 -0.80
C GLY A 57 0.01 -2.84 0.05
N SER A 58 -0.85 -3.54 0.80
CA SER A 58 -0.44 -4.72 1.57
C SER A 58 -0.05 -5.90 0.67
N ILE A 59 -0.71 -6.08 -0.47
CA ILE A 59 -0.31 -7.08 -1.48
C ILE A 59 1.10 -6.79 -1.98
N ILE A 60 1.37 -5.54 -2.37
CA ILE A 60 2.68 -5.13 -2.90
C ILE A 60 3.76 -5.30 -1.84
N THR A 61 3.52 -4.77 -0.64
CA THR A 61 4.42 -4.91 0.51
C THR A 61 4.74 -6.38 0.78
N ALA A 62 3.72 -7.25 0.85
CA ALA A 62 3.91 -8.67 1.11
C ALA A 62 4.75 -9.38 0.03
N LEU A 63 4.57 -9.03 -1.24
CA LEU A 63 5.39 -9.58 -2.32
C LEU A 63 6.86 -9.16 -2.16
N LEU A 64 7.13 -7.88 -1.89
CA LEU A 64 8.48 -7.36 -1.71
C LEU A 64 9.19 -8.01 -0.51
N VAL A 65 8.58 -8.00 0.67
CA VAL A 65 9.19 -8.57 1.89
C VAL A 65 9.35 -10.10 1.82
N SER A 66 8.64 -10.75 0.89
CA SER A 66 8.82 -12.17 0.56
C SER A 66 9.94 -12.42 -0.46
N GLY A 67 10.75 -11.43 -0.80
CA GLY A 67 11.88 -11.57 -1.73
C GLY A 67 11.49 -11.57 -3.21
N ILE A 68 10.29 -11.10 -3.55
CA ILE A 68 9.84 -10.99 -4.93
C ILE A 68 10.21 -9.59 -5.46
N SER A 69 11.01 -9.53 -6.53
CA SER A 69 11.46 -8.26 -7.13
C SER A 69 10.28 -7.38 -7.55
N ALA A 70 10.49 -6.07 -7.59
CA ALA A 70 9.46 -5.11 -8.02
C ALA A 70 8.98 -5.40 -9.45
N GLN A 71 9.90 -5.76 -10.34
CA GLN A 71 9.57 -6.17 -11.71
C GLN A 71 8.65 -7.41 -11.76
N LYS A 72 8.91 -8.43 -10.92
CA LYS A 72 8.07 -9.62 -10.84
C LYS A 72 6.72 -9.31 -10.18
N SER A 73 6.72 -8.49 -9.12
CA SER A 73 5.49 -8.03 -8.44
C SER A 73 4.58 -7.25 -9.38
N PHE A 74 5.13 -6.37 -10.21
CA PHE A 74 4.39 -5.67 -11.27
C PHE A 74 3.71 -6.64 -12.23
N ARG A 75 4.44 -7.65 -12.72
CA ARG A 75 3.85 -8.68 -13.63
C ARG A 75 2.77 -9.51 -12.95
N ILE A 76 2.98 -9.91 -11.70
CA ILE A 76 1.98 -10.64 -10.91
C ILE A 76 0.71 -9.80 -10.80
N PHE A 77 0.82 -8.54 -10.39
CA PHE A 77 -0.32 -7.66 -10.22
C PHE A 77 -1.07 -7.45 -11.54
N LYS A 78 -0.35 -7.03 -12.59
CA LYS A 78 -0.91 -6.77 -13.93
C LYS A 78 -1.67 -7.98 -14.49
N ASN A 79 -1.09 -9.18 -14.38
CA ASN A 79 -1.66 -10.39 -14.95
C ASN A 79 -2.88 -10.93 -14.17
N ASN A 80 -2.98 -10.60 -12.89
CA ASN A 80 -4.04 -11.11 -12.01
C ASN A 80 -5.15 -10.10 -11.74
N ALA A 81 -4.95 -8.80 -11.99
CA ALA A 81 -5.90 -7.73 -11.67
C ALA A 81 -7.31 -8.03 -12.18
N LYS A 82 -7.46 -8.41 -13.46
CA LYS A 82 -8.76 -8.72 -14.07
C LYS A 82 -9.50 -9.84 -13.34
N ASN A 83 -8.78 -10.86 -12.90
CA ASN A 83 -9.38 -12.03 -12.26
C ASN A 83 -9.67 -11.78 -10.76
N ILE A 84 -8.90 -10.91 -10.11
CA ILE A 84 -9.16 -10.47 -8.73
C ILE A 84 -10.51 -9.73 -8.67
N PHE A 85 -10.80 -8.86 -9.65
CA PHE A 85 -12.07 -8.14 -9.75
C PHE A 85 -13.12 -8.91 -10.58
N THR A 86 -13.23 -10.23 -10.34
CA THR A 86 -14.28 -11.05 -10.96
C THR A 86 -15.59 -10.87 -10.20
N LYS A 87 -16.60 -10.30 -10.86
CA LYS A 87 -17.91 -10.08 -10.26
C LYS A 87 -18.63 -11.38 -9.94
N TYR A 88 -19.32 -11.44 -8.82
CA TYR A 88 -20.28 -12.50 -8.59
C TYR A 88 -21.35 -12.53 -9.70
N PRO A 89 -21.89 -13.71 -10.03
CA PRO A 89 -23.01 -13.82 -10.98
C PRO A 89 -24.17 -12.91 -10.57
N TRP A 90 -24.88 -12.36 -11.56
CA TRP A 90 -25.94 -11.38 -11.34
C TRP A 90 -27.00 -11.84 -10.33
N TYR A 91 -27.38 -13.14 -10.35
CA TYR A 91 -28.39 -13.72 -9.45
C TYR A 91 -27.94 -13.78 -7.98
N LYS A 92 -26.64 -13.76 -7.68
CA LYS A 92 -26.11 -13.61 -6.32
C LYS A 92 -26.15 -12.16 -5.89
N ARG A 93 -25.84 -11.23 -6.78
CA ARG A 93 -25.75 -9.79 -6.47
C ARG A 93 -27.09 -9.11 -6.20
N VAL A 94 -28.22 -9.73 -6.55
CA VAL A 94 -29.57 -9.24 -6.17
C VAL A 94 -29.86 -9.39 -4.67
N LYS A 95 -29.06 -10.15 -3.93
CA LYS A 95 -29.18 -10.24 -2.47
C LYS A 95 -28.59 -9.00 -1.81
N PRO A 96 -29.31 -8.33 -0.88
CA PRO A 96 -28.89 -7.05 -0.28
C PRO A 96 -27.52 -7.09 0.43
N LYS A 97 -27.02 -8.27 0.79
CA LYS A 97 -25.74 -8.45 1.50
C LYS A 97 -24.64 -9.07 0.65
N CYS A 98 -24.83 -9.22 -0.66
CA CYS A 98 -23.80 -9.80 -1.52
C CYS A 98 -22.81 -8.72 -1.93
N PRO A 99 -21.50 -8.91 -1.73
CA PRO A 99 -20.49 -8.01 -2.25
C PRO A 99 -20.41 -8.09 -3.79
N THR A 100 -19.67 -7.17 -4.38
CA THR A 100 -19.55 -7.10 -5.85
C THR A 100 -18.66 -8.22 -6.38
N TYR A 101 -17.57 -8.55 -5.69
CA TYR A 101 -16.49 -9.42 -6.18
C TYR A 101 -16.27 -10.66 -5.32
N ASP A 102 -15.84 -11.74 -5.98
CA ASP A 102 -15.44 -12.99 -5.34
C ASP A 102 -13.96 -12.92 -4.89
N HIS A 103 -13.73 -13.05 -3.60
CA HIS A 103 -12.40 -13.01 -3.00
C HIS A 103 -11.55 -14.27 -3.28
N SER A 104 -12.17 -15.35 -3.77
CA SER A 104 -11.52 -16.68 -3.91
C SER A 104 -10.30 -16.65 -4.82
N TYR A 105 -10.31 -15.82 -5.87
CA TYR A 105 -9.18 -15.72 -6.78
C TYR A 105 -7.98 -15.05 -6.11
N LEU A 106 -8.20 -13.96 -5.38
CA LEU A 106 -7.15 -13.30 -4.62
C LEU A 106 -6.51 -14.25 -3.60
N PHE A 107 -7.31 -15.04 -2.86
CA PHE A 107 -6.78 -16.04 -1.94
C PHE A 107 -5.84 -17.05 -2.63
N ARG A 108 -6.19 -17.51 -3.85
CA ARG A 108 -5.32 -18.41 -4.61
C ARG A 108 -3.99 -17.74 -5.00
N VAL A 109 -4.04 -16.49 -5.44
CA VAL A 109 -2.85 -15.70 -5.79
C VAL A 109 -1.96 -15.53 -4.55
N LEU A 110 -2.54 -15.08 -3.42
CA LEU A 110 -1.79 -14.91 -2.17
C LEU A 110 -1.15 -16.22 -1.71
N LYS A 111 -1.89 -17.34 -1.78
CA LYS A 111 -1.35 -18.66 -1.43
C LYS A 111 -0.20 -19.09 -2.35
N ALA A 112 -0.32 -18.81 -3.66
CA ALA A 112 0.69 -19.21 -4.65
C ALA A 112 2.02 -18.47 -4.47
N TYR A 113 1.99 -17.18 -4.08
CA TYR A 113 3.18 -16.35 -3.98
C TYR A 113 3.71 -16.18 -2.56
N LEU A 114 2.86 -16.18 -1.55
CA LEU A 114 3.26 -15.98 -0.14
C LEU A 114 3.36 -17.30 0.64
N GLY A 115 2.80 -18.38 0.11
CA GLY A 115 2.87 -19.70 0.74
C GLY A 115 2.33 -19.74 2.16
N ASN A 116 3.14 -20.24 3.08
CA ASN A 116 2.84 -20.32 4.52
C ASN A 116 3.73 -19.39 5.36
N SER A 117 4.29 -18.34 4.75
CA SER A 117 5.07 -17.34 5.50
C SER A 117 4.22 -16.72 6.61
N LYS A 118 4.80 -16.54 7.79
CA LYS A 118 4.17 -15.93 8.95
C LYS A 118 4.65 -14.50 9.15
N MET A 119 3.83 -13.66 9.75
CA MET A 119 4.17 -12.26 10.07
C MET A 119 5.42 -12.16 10.94
N ASN A 120 5.53 -13.02 11.96
CA ASN A 120 6.66 -13.05 12.90
C ASN A 120 7.95 -13.69 12.33
N ALA A 121 7.91 -14.19 11.11
CA ALA A 121 9.07 -14.80 10.44
C ALA A 121 9.54 -14.00 9.21
N LEU A 122 9.00 -12.80 9.00
CA LEU A 122 9.41 -11.93 7.89
C LEU A 122 10.80 -11.34 8.14
N PRO A 123 11.62 -11.17 7.09
CA PRO A 123 12.97 -10.62 7.21
C PRO A 123 12.97 -9.12 7.58
N TYR A 124 11.86 -8.44 7.35
CA TYR A 124 11.66 -7.01 7.63
C TYR A 124 10.43 -6.80 8.51
N PRO A 125 10.49 -5.96 9.56
CA PRO A 125 9.31 -5.52 10.28
C PRO A 125 8.28 -4.97 9.31
N THR A 126 7.10 -5.56 9.32
CA THR A 126 6.05 -5.29 8.34
C THR A 126 4.74 -5.03 9.06
N PHE A 127 4.04 -3.96 8.68
CA PHE A 127 2.82 -3.50 9.30
C PHE A 127 1.68 -3.52 8.29
N ILE A 128 0.65 -4.30 8.56
CA ILE A 128 -0.52 -4.43 7.68
C ILE A 128 -1.79 -4.04 8.46
N PRO A 129 -2.31 -2.82 8.21
CA PRO A 129 -3.57 -2.39 8.81
C PRO A 129 -4.75 -3.23 8.32
N THR A 130 -5.64 -3.56 9.24
CA THR A 130 -6.93 -4.18 8.98
C THR A 130 -7.95 -3.69 10.01
N THR A 131 -9.23 -3.82 9.73
CA THR A 131 -10.30 -3.52 10.67
C THR A 131 -10.85 -4.84 11.21
N ARG A 132 -10.75 -5.04 12.53
CA ARG A 132 -11.36 -6.18 13.21
C ARG A 132 -12.75 -5.81 13.73
N MET A 133 -13.73 -6.64 13.42
CA MET A 133 -15.09 -6.48 13.92
C MET A 133 -15.22 -7.28 15.24
N ASN A 134 -15.55 -6.57 16.31
CA ASN A 134 -15.82 -7.19 17.62
C ASN A 134 -17.29 -6.95 17.97
N GLY A 135 -18.13 -7.91 17.63
CA GLY A 135 -19.58 -7.76 17.72
C GLY A 135 -20.08 -6.62 16.82
N LYS A 136 -20.62 -5.54 17.42
CA LYS A 136 -21.11 -4.34 16.69
C LYS A 136 -20.08 -3.22 16.57
N LYS A 137 -18.85 -3.43 17.08
CA LYS A 137 -17.80 -2.42 17.09
C LYS A 137 -16.72 -2.78 16.07
N ALA A 138 -16.27 -1.79 15.30
CA ALA A 138 -15.05 -1.88 14.52
C ALA A 138 -13.86 -1.42 15.38
N VAL A 139 -12.76 -2.16 15.32
CA VAL A 139 -11.54 -1.91 16.07
C VAL A 139 -10.35 -1.97 15.12
N GLU A 140 -9.45 -1.02 15.23
CA GLU A 140 -8.19 -1.01 14.50
C GLU A 140 -7.34 -2.23 14.88
N LYS A 141 -6.80 -2.92 13.90
CA LYS A 141 -5.80 -3.98 14.07
C LYS A 141 -4.66 -3.74 13.09
N VAL A 142 -3.45 -3.78 13.59
CA VAL A 142 -2.24 -3.89 12.76
C VAL A 142 -1.69 -5.28 12.93
N TRP A 143 -1.54 -6.02 11.82
CA TRP A 143 -0.76 -7.24 11.81
C TRP A 143 0.72 -6.87 11.72
N ASP A 144 1.54 -7.42 12.61
CA ASP A 144 2.98 -7.16 12.62
C ASP A 144 3.78 -8.40 13.07
N ASP A 145 5.09 -8.23 13.29
CA ASP A 145 6.00 -9.30 13.68
C ASP A 145 5.76 -9.89 15.08
N ARG A 146 4.80 -9.38 15.84
CA ARG A 146 4.33 -9.97 17.12
C ARG A 146 3.22 -11.00 16.91
N ASP A 147 2.64 -11.03 15.71
CA ASP A 147 1.53 -11.94 15.38
C ASP A 147 2.05 -13.24 14.79
N ASP A 148 1.67 -14.39 15.37
CA ASP A 148 1.89 -15.72 14.79
C ASP A 148 0.82 -16.04 13.74
N GLU A 149 0.61 -15.11 12.81
CA GLU A 149 -0.41 -15.22 11.76
C GLU A 149 0.24 -15.39 10.39
N LEU A 150 -0.48 -16.02 9.47
CA LEU A 150 -0.02 -16.15 8.08
C LEU A 150 -0.05 -14.79 7.38
N LEU A 151 1.05 -14.43 6.72
CA LEU A 151 1.15 -13.20 5.92
C LEU A 151 -0.01 -13.08 4.92
N ARG A 152 -0.34 -14.18 4.21
CA ARG A 152 -1.45 -14.20 3.26
C ARG A 152 -2.82 -13.93 3.91
N PHE A 153 -3.01 -14.28 5.21
CA PHE A 153 -4.23 -13.97 5.94
C PHE A 153 -4.28 -12.49 6.31
N ALA A 154 -3.18 -11.94 6.83
CA ALA A 154 -3.05 -10.52 7.13
C ALA A 154 -3.36 -9.66 5.89
N VAL A 155 -2.78 -10.00 4.74
CA VAL A 155 -3.04 -9.32 3.45
C VAL A 155 -4.49 -9.48 3.02
N ALA A 156 -5.06 -10.68 3.11
CA ALA A 156 -6.44 -10.93 2.74
C ALA A 156 -7.41 -10.08 3.57
N THR A 157 -7.20 -9.99 4.89
CA THR A 157 -8.05 -9.16 5.77
C THR A 157 -7.91 -7.67 5.45
N SER A 158 -6.69 -7.21 5.12
CA SER A 158 -6.42 -5.83 4.74
C SER A 158 -7.02 -5.44 3.38
N THR A 159 -7.35 -6.41 2.52
CA THR A 159 -7.93 -6.19 1.18
C THR A 159 -9.44 -6.41 1.10
N ALA A 160 -10.09 -6.77 2.20
CA ALA A 160 -11.51 -7.05 2.26
C ALA A 160 -12.35 -5.76 2.31
N ALA A 161 -12.27 -4.93 1.27
CA ALA A 161 -12.95 -3.64 1.20
C ALA A 161 -14.48 -3.81 1.21
N PRO A 162 -15.18 -3.16 2.16
CA PRO A 162 -16.64 -3.23 2.24
C PRO A 162 -17.29 -2.85 0.90
N THR A 163 -18.40 -3.50 0.55
CA THR A 163 -19.11 -3.41 -0.72
C THR A 163 -18.42 -4.06 -1.92
N TYR A 164 -17.09 -4.15 -1.92
CA TYR A 164 -16.31 -4.82 -2.96
C TYR A 164 -16.16 -6.31 -2.67
N PHE A 165 -15.74 -6.67 -1.44
CA PHE A 165 -15.47 -8.05 -1.03
C PHE A 165 -16.19 -8.41 0.27
N ASP A 166 -16.35 -9.72 0.50
CA ASP A 166 -16.86 -10.24 1.77
C ASP A 166 -15.87 -9.95 2.91
N VAL A 167 -16.40 -9.79 4.13
CA VAL A 167 -15.58 -9.84 5.34
C VAL A 167 -14.94 -11.21 5.50
N ILE A 168 -13.75 -11.25 6.09
CA ILE A 168 -13.03 -12.51 6.32
C ILE A 168 -13.23 -12.95 7.77
N GLU A 169 -13.69 -14.15 7.94
CA GLU A 169 -13.95 -14.71 9.26
C GLU A 169 -12.87 -15.73 9.66
N LYS A 170 -12.40 -15.62 10.90
CA LYS A 170 -11.51 -16.58 11.54
C LYS A 170 -11.70 -16.56 13.05
N ASP A 171 -11.82 -17.73 13.66
CA ASP A 171 -11.88 -17.93 15.12
C ASP A 171 -12.95 -17.04 15.81
N GLY A 172 -14.12 -16.90 15.16
CA GLY A 172 -15.24 -16.09 15.66
C GLY A 172 -15.05 -14.58 15.55
N GLN A 173 -13.96 -14.12 14.89
CA GLN A 173 -13.71 -12.74 14.58
C GLN A 173 -13.94 -12.49 13.08
N SER A 174 -14.46 -11.31 12.75
CA SER A 174 -14.61 -10.86 11.37
C SER A 174 -13.63 -9.71 11.08
N TYR A 175 -13.11 -9.66 9.87
CA TYR A 175 -12.12 -8.66 9.45
C TYR A 175 -12.54 -8.03 8.14
N CYS A 176 -12.27 -6.74 7.99
CA CYS A 176 -12.40 -6.01 6.73
C CYS A 176 -11.22 -5.05 6.52
N ASP A 177 -11.21 -4.37 5.37
CA ASP A 177 -10.09 -3.56 4.90
C ASP A 177 -9.61 -2.54 5.95
N GLY A 178 -8.30 -2.42 6.05
CA GLY A 178 -7.64 -1.42 6.89
C GLY A 178 -7.80 0.01 6.37
N GLY A 179 -8.17 0.18 5.12
CA GLY A 179 -8.40 1.48 4.49
C GLY A 179 -9.50 2.30 5.17
N LEU A 180 -10.38 1.67 5.95
CA LEU A 180 -11.41 2.39 6.71
C LEU A 180 -10.82 3.37 7.74
N TRP A 181 -9.59 3.17 8.20
CA TRP A 181 -8.94 4.04 9.18
C TRP A 181 -7.48 4.37 8.85
N ALA A 182 -6.78 3.55 8.09
CA ALA A 182 -5.37 3.72 7.70
C ALA A 182 -5.15 3.37 6.23
N ASN A 183 -5.88 4.01 5.30
CA ASN A 183 -5.63 3.81 3.86
C ASN A 183 -4.22 4.23 3.46
N ASP A 184 -3.69 5.25 4.09
CA ASP A 184 -2.28 5.62 4.13
C ASP A 184 -1.69 5.12 5.45
N ALA A 185 -0.84 4.10 5.39
CA ALA A 185 -0.24 3.46 6.57
C ALA A 185 1.01 4.20 7.09
N THR A 186 1.28 5.43 6.65
CA THR A 186 2.49 6.19 7.01
C THR A 186 2.65 6.35 8.52
N MET A 187 1.59 6.75 9.22
CA MET A 187 1.64 6.92 10.68
C MET A 187 1.78 5.60 11.43
N VAL A 188 1.20 4.52 10.89
CA VAL A 188 1.38 3.16 11.43
C VAL A 188 2.84 2.73 11.30
N LEU A 189 3.45 2.97 10.11
CA LEU A 189 4.86 2.70 9.86
C LEU A 189 5.77 3.52 10.79
N GLU A 190 5.57 4.83 10.84
CA GLU A 190 6.37 5.74 11.67
C GLU A 190 6.33 5.33 13.14
N SER A 191 5.14 5.07 13.68
CA SER A 191 4.97 4.63 15.07
C SER A 191 5.64 3.27 15.31
N GLY A 192 5.50 2.33 14.39
CA GLY A 192 6.16 1.04 14.46
C GLY A 192 7.68 1.14 14.41
N MET A 193 8.22 2.04 13.58
CA MET A 193 9.66 2.33 13.52
C MET A 193 10.16 3.00 14.79
N LYS A 194 9.44 3.99 15.32
CA LYS A 194 9.82 4.66 16.60
C LYS A 194 9.89 3.68 17.76
N LEU A 195 8.97 2.72 17.84
CA LEU A 195 8.99 1.68 18.88
C LEU A 195 10.20 0.74 18.74
N ARG A 196 10.69 0.47 17.52
CA ARG A 196 11.82 -0.43 17.27
C ARG A 196 13.18 0.28 17.30
N PHE A 197 13.21 1.52 16.90
CA PHE A 197 14.43 2.32 16.75
C PHE A 197 14.31 3.67 17.48
N PRO A 198 14.05 3.70 18.79
CA PRO A 198 13.67 4.90 19.52
C PRO A 198 14.74 6.01 19.48
N GLU A 199 16.01 5.64 19.35
CA GLU A 199 17.14 6.58 19.33
C GLU A 199 17.65 6.92 17.91
N SER A 200 16.98 6.41 16.87
CA SER A 200 17.42 6.58 15.48
C SER A 200 16.70 7.72 14.79
N LYS A 201 17.37 8.31 13.80
CA LYS A 201 16.68 9.12 12.79
C LYS A 201 15.88 8.19 11.89
N LEU A 202 14.70 8.60 11.51
CA LEU A 202 13.82 7.85 10.64
C LEU A 202 13.64 8.58 9.31
N ARG A 203 13.60 7.83 8.22
CA ARG A 203 13.32 8.32 6.88
C ARG A 203 12.23 7.46 6.25
N VAL A 204 11.24 8.07 5.60
CA VAL A 204 10.07 7.36 5.09
C VAL A 204 9.77 7.76 3.66
N LEU A 205 9.70 6.76 2.77
CA LEU A 205 9.15 6.87 1.42
C LEU A 205 7.70 6.39 1.42
N VAL A 206 6.80 7.21 0.91
CA VAL A 206 5.38 6.88 0.74
C VAL A 206 5.04 6.84 -0.74
N LEU A 207 4.51 5.71 -1.20
CA LEU A 207 3.91 5.60 -2.52
C LEU A 207 2.38 5.58 -2.38
N ASN A 208 1.76 6.67 -2.80
CA ASN A 208 0.30 6.76 -2.89
C ASN A 208 -0.19 6.15 -4.21
N THR A 209 -1.48 5.92 -4.34
CA THR A 209 -2.11 5.38 -5.56
C THR A 209 -2.62 6.47 -6.51
N GLY A 210 -2.20 7.70 -6.29
CA GLY A 210 -2.59 8.89 -7.05
C GLY A 210 -3.68 9.72 -6.35
N MET A 211 -3.77 10.98 -6.73
CA MET A 211 -4.82 11.89 -6.26
C MET A 211 -5.63 12.40 -7.46
N SER A 212 -6.94 12.44 -7.33
CA SER A 212 -7.82 13.02 -8.33
C SER A 212 -8.56 14.23 -7.79
N VAL A 213 -8.87 15.18 -8.68
CA VAL A 213 -9.78 16.27 -8.35
C VAL A 213 -11.21 15.74 -8.39
N PRO A 214 -12.05 16.02 -7.39
CA PRO A 214 -13.44 15.61 -7.43
C PRO A 214 -14.15 16.16 -8.67
N SER A 215 -14.71 15.29 -9.48
CA SER A 215 -15.38 15.68 -10.73
C SER A 215 -16.83 16.13 -10.56
N LYS A 216 -17.42 16.02 -9.37
CA LYS A 216 -18.84 16.30 -9.12
C LYS A 216 -19.06 17.15 -7.89
N ALA A 217 -20.00 18.11 -8.00
CA ALA A 217 -20.51 18.85 -6.84
C ALA A 217 -21.34 17.92 -5.95
N TYR A 218 -21.03 17.89 -4.66
CA TYR A 218 -21.58 16.94 -3.68
C TYR A 218 -22.99 17.29 -3.14
N GLY A 219 -23.68 18.25 -3.73
CA GLY A 219 -24.90 18.85 -3.15
C GLY A 219 -26.11 17.93 -3.01
N ASN A 220 -26.28 16.90 -3.86
CA ASN A 220 -27.52 16.10 -3.92
C ASN A 220 -27.25 14.59 -4.15
N MET A 221 -26.44 13.96 -3.29
CA MET A 221 -26.21 12.52 -3.37
C MET A 221 -27.23 11.73 -2.54
N SER A 222 -27.67 10.56 -3.08
CA SER A 222 -28.41 9.56 -2.30
C SER A 222 -27.54 8.95 -1.20
N LEU A 223 -28.15 8.26 -0.23
CA LEU A 223 -27.41 7.51 0.80
C LEU A 223 -26.40 6.53 0.22
N ILE A 224 -26.75 5.84 -0.87
CA ILE A 224 -25.85 4.92 -1.58
C ILE A 224 -24.70 5.70 -2.25
N GLY A 225 -25.00 6.85 -2.83
CA GLY A 225 -24.00 7.75 -3.41
C GLY A 225 -23.01 8.25 -2.36
N TRP A 226 -23.49 8.64 -1.18
CA TRP A 226 -22.64 9.04 -0.06
C TRP A 226 -21.77 7.88 0.44
N ALA A 227 -22.34 6.67 0.61
CA ALA A 227 -21.57 5.51 1.05
C ALA A 227 -20.43 5.16 0.06
N LYS A 228 -20.71 5.19 -1.24
CA LYS A 228 -19.69 4.99 -2.27
C LYS A 228 -18.63 6.08 -2.23
N TYR A 229 -19.04 7.34 -2.14
CA TYR A 229 -18.12 8.48 -2.05
C TYR A 229 -17.20 8.39 -0.83
N LEU A 230 -17.75 8.06 0.35
CA LEU A 230 -16.96 7.92 1.56
C LEU A 230 -15.88 6.82 1.42
N ILE A 231 -16.19 5.72 0.72
CA ILE A 231 -15.24 4.62 0.53
C ILE A 231 -14.21 4.97 -0.55
N ASP A 232 -14.65 5.45 -1.71
CA ASP A 232 -13.80 5.58 -2.90
C ASP A 232 -12.96 6.87 -2.91
N ASP A 233 -13.46 7.95 -2.31
CA ASP A 233 -12.82 9.27 -2.39
C ASP A 233 -12.37 9.80 -1.03
N TRP A 234 -13.24 9.82 -0.02
CA TRP A 234 -12.89 10.34 1.30
C TRP A 234 -11.78 9.54 1.97
N VAL A 235 -11.92 8.20 2.01
CA VAL A 235 -10.92 7.30 2.61
C VAL A 235 -9.56 7.48 1.94
N ALA A 236 -9.53 7.61 0.60
CA ALA A 236 -8.28 7.86 -0.13
C ALA A 236 -7.64 9.22 0.23
N ARG A 237 -8.44 10.24 0.59
CA ARG A 237 -7.96 11.59 0.89
C ARG A 237 -7.52 11.79 2.34
N THR A 238 -8.03 11.00 3.29
CA THR A 238 -7.63 11.11 4.70
C THR A 238 -6.13 10.89 4.91
N GLY A 239 -5.45 10.21 4.00
CA GLY A 239 -4.00 10.04 4.00
C GLY A 239 -3.20 11.35 3.88
N ASN A 240 -3.81 12.46 3.44
CA ASN A 240 -3.10 13.73 3.34
C ASN A 240 -2.73 14.29 4.73
N SER A 241 -3.60 14.15 5.73
CA SER A 241 -3.30 14.57 7.11
C SER A 241 -2.16 13.76 7.70
N ASN A 242 -2.13 12.44 7.45
CA ASN A 242 -1.04 11.56 7.90
C ASN A 242 0.32 11.99 7.34
N CYS A 243 0.34 12.43 6.08
CA CYS A 243 1.58 12.92 5.46
C CYS A 243 2.06 14.24 6.06
N PHE A 244 1.15 15.16 6.39
CA PHE A 244 1.52 16.41 7.09
C PHE A 244 2.15 16.12 8.45
N GLU A 245 1.54 15.22 9.21
CA GLU A 245 2.02 14.83 10.52
C GLU A 245 3.38 14.12 10.44
N ALA A 246 3.52 13.16 9.53
CA ALA A 246 4.78 12.47 9.30
C ALA A 246 5.90 13.44 8.86
N MET A 247 5.61 14.36 7.96
CA MET A 247 6.58 15.39 7.53
C MET A 247 6.99 16.31 8.69
N ALA A 248 6.06 16.67 9.56
CA ALA A 248 6.37 17.48 10.74
C ALA A 248 7.23 16.71 11.75
N ASN A 249 6.97 15.41 11.93
CA ASN A 249 7.70 14.56 12.87
C ASN A 249 9.12 14.18 12.40
N LEU A 250 9.27 13.91 11.10
CA LEU A 250 10.51 13.38 10.51
C LEU A 250 11.43 14.48 9.98
N GLY A 251 10.89 15.64 9.64
CA GLY A 251 11.54 16.68 8.87
C GLY A 251 11.36 16.43 7.36
N LYS A 252 11.25 17.54 6.62
CA LYS A 252 10.98 17.52 5.17
C LYS A 252 12.01 16.70 4.38
N GLU A 253 13.27 16.75 4.79
CA GLU A 253 14.38 16.02 4.15
C GLU A 253 14.33 14.50 4.37
N ASN A 254 13.59 14.05 5.38
CA ASN A 254 13.45 12.64 5.74
C ASN A 254 12.09 12.05 5.33
N PHE A 255 11.27 12.82 4.64
CA PHE A 255 9.96 12.38 4.18
C PHE A 255 9.78 12.65 2.70
N MET A 256 9.47 11.61 1.93
CA MET A 256 9.14 11.74 0.52
C MET A 256 7.83 11.01 0.22
N ARG A 257 6.93 11.69 -0.46
CA ARG A 257 5.67 11.12 -0.96
C ARG A 257 5.58 11.25 -2.46
N ILE A 258 5.34 10.15 -3.14
CA ILE A 258 5.07 10.10 -4.58
C ILE A 258 3.57 9.90 -4.78
N SER A 259 2.92 10.86 -5.43
CA SER A 259 1.47 10.87 -5.62
C SER A 259 1.09 11.76 -6.81
N PRO A 260 1.10 11.22 -8.04
CA PRO A 260 0.71 12.01 -9.22
C PRO A 260 -0.75 12.44 -9.15
N MET A 261 -1.04 13.57 -9.77
CA MET A 261 -2.42 14.00 -10.01
C MET A 261 -3.00 13.20 -11.17
N ILE A 262 -4.20 12.68 -10.96
CA ILE A 262 -5.00 11.99 -11.99
C ILE A 262 -6.12 12.96 -12.38
N GLU A 263 -6.09 13.46 -13.60
CA GLU A 263 -7.05 14.49 -14.06
C GLU A 263 -8.49 13.97 -14.01
N GLU A 264 -8.73 12.77 -14.51
CA GLU A 264 -10.02 12.10 -14.44
C GLU A 264 -10.01 10.98 -13.42
N PRO A 265 -10.87 11.02 -12.39
CA PRO A 265 -10.94 9.96 -11.38
C PRO A 265 -11.08 8.57 -12.00
N ILE A 266 -10.26 7.64 -11.52
CA ILE A 266 -10.31 6.22 -11.92
C ILE A 266 -10.85 5.43 -10.72
N GLU A 267 -11.98 4.73 -10.92
CA GLU A 267 -12.56 3.89 -9.87
C GLU A 267 -11.64 2.70 -9.56
N LEU A 268 -11.67 2.24 -8.30
CA LEU A 268 -10.75 1.23 -7.74
C LEU A 268 -10.82 -0.15 -8.42
N ASP A 269 -11.85 -0.41 -9.22
CA ASP A 269 -12.12 -1.69 -9.90
C ASP A 269 -12.13 -1.60 -11.44
N LYS A 270 -11.73 -0.47 -12.02
CA LYS A 270 -11.71 -0.21 -13.46
C LYS A 270 -10.49 -0.82 -14.14
N VAL A 271 -10.46 -2.15 -14.19
CA VAL A 271 -9.33 -2.93 -14.76
C VAL A 271 -9.04 -2.58 -16.21
N GLU A 272 -10.04 -2.14 -16.98
CA GLU A 272 -9.90 -1.68 -18.35
C GLU A 272 -9.03 -0.42 -18.48
N ARG A 273 -8.91 0.38 -17.43
CA ARG A 273 -8.05 1.59 -17.38
C ARG A 273 -6.63 1.33 -16.86
N LEU A 274 -6.26 0.06 -16.65
CA LEU A 274 -4.95 -0.30 -16.07
C LEU A 274 -3.77 0.22 -16.92
N ALA A 275 -3.89 0.21 -18.25
CA ALA A 275 -2.85 0.71 -19.15
C ALA A 275 -2.64 2.23 -19.00
N GLU A 276 -3.72 2.97 -18.85
CA GLU A 276 -3.70 4.41 -18.60
C GLU A 276 -3.04 4.75 -17.26
N VAL A 277 -3.36 4.00 -16.21
CA VAL A 277 -2.68 4.17 -14.90
C VAL A 277 -1.18 3.96 -15.07
N ILE A 278 -0.74 2.92 -15.77
CA ILE A 278 0.68 2.66 -16.01
C ILE A 278 1.32 3.86 -16.72
N GLU A 279 0.70 4.40 -17.77
CA GLU A 279 1.24 5.51 -18.56
C GLU A 279 1.40 6.79 -17.71
N ILE A 280 0.41 7.15 -16.90
CA ILE A 280 0.48 8.28 -15.96
C ILE A 280 1.69 8.12 -15.04
N TRP A 281 1.90 6.92 -14.49
CA TRP A 281 2.97 6.68 -13.53
C TRP A 281 4.34 6.52 -14.19
N GLU A 282 4.43 6.05 -15.44
CA GLU A 282 5.67 6.09 -16.23
C GLU A 282 6.13 7.53 -16.47
N THR A 283 5.19 8.39 -16.87
CA THR A 283 5.46 9.81 -17.07
C THR A 283 5.94 10.46 -15.77
N HIS A 284 5.20 10.25 -14.68
CA HIS A 284 5.55 10.80 -13.38
C HIS A 284 6.90 10.28 -12.84
N TYR A 285 7.26 9.03 -13.14
CA TYR A 285 8.56 8.50 -12.77
C TYR A 285 9.70 9.31 -13.40
N THR A 286 9.58 9.71 -14.67
CA THR A 286 10.61 10.51 -15.33
C THR A 286 10.83 11.87 -14.67
N GLU A 287 9.76 12.45 -14.09
CA GLU A 287 9.81 13.73 -13.38
C GLU A 287 10.51 13.62 -12.03
N VAL A 288 10.23 12.55 -11.28
CA VAL A 288 10.69 12.37 -9.89
C VAL A 288 11.95 11.51 -9.77
N LYS A 289 12.39 10.86 -10.83
CA LYS A 289 13.48 9.86 -10.83
C LYS A 289 14.72 10.33 -10.09
N LYS A 290 15.22 11.52 -10.40
CA LYS A 290 16.46 12.04 -9.81
C LYS A 290 16.36 12.17 -8.30
N ASP A 291 15.30 12.81 -7.82
CA ASP A 291 15.10 13.06 -6.41
C ASP A 291 14.79 11.77 -5.65
N LEU A 292 14.04 10.86 -6.29
CA LEU A 292 13.70 9.55 -5.72
C LEU A 292 14.95 8.66 -5.57
N LEU A 293 15.81 8.59 -6.56
CA LEU A 293 17.08 7.87 -6.46
C LEU A 293 17.99 8.45 -5.36
N ALA A 294 18.14 9.77 -5.30
CA ALA A 294 18.91 10.43 -4.25
C ALA A 294 18.32 10.13 -2.85
N PHE A 295 17.00 10.17 -2.70
CA PHE A 295 16.32 9.87 -1.47
C PHE A 295 16.55 8.43 -1.00
N VAL A 296 16.40 7.46 -1.90
CA VAL A 296 16.54 6.02 -1.58
C VAL A 296 18.00 5.67 -1.26
N LYS A 297 18.96 6.23 -2.01
CA LYS A 297 20.38 6.04 -1.76
C LYS A 297 20.91 6.80 -0.54
N ASN A 298 20.10 7.62 0.08
CA ASN A 298 20.48 8.44 1.23
C ASN A 298 21.61 9.46 0.94
N GLU A 299 21.66 9.97 -0.29
CA GLU A 299 22.74 10.88 -0.73
C GLU A 299 22.58 12.31 -0.21
N ALA A 300 21.35 12.73 0.10
CA ALA A 300 21.07 14.10 0.57
C ALA A 300 21.76 14.47 1.90
N ASN A 301 22.27 13.49 2.66
CA ASN A 301 22.97 13.75 3.93
C ASN A 301 24.51 13.87 3.78
N LYS A 302 25.08 13.60 2.58
CA LYS A 302 26.54 13.72 2.39
C LYS A 302 26.99 15.16 2.20
N GLU A 303 26.11 16.05 1.71
CA GLU A 303 26.44 17.47 1.53
C GLU A 303 26.37 18.28 2.83
N SER A 304 25.62 17.84 3.83
CA SER A 304 25.49 18.53 5.14
C SER A 304 26.57 18.14 6.16
N GLU A 305 27.31 17.06 5.92
CA GLU A 305 28.43 16.62 6.79
C GLU A 305 29.79 17.14 6.30
N SER A 306 29.84 17.85 5.17
CA SER A 306 31.06 18.41 4.57
C SER A 306 31.20 19.93 4.74
N VAL A 307 30.43 20.58 5.62
CA VAL A 307 30.55 22.01 5.94
C VAL A 307 30.92 22.22 7.40
#